data_ee137eb69c36f3e1fe0699f121e1d7e8
#
_entry.id   ee137eb69c36f3e1fe0699f121e1d7e8
#
_cell.length_a   1.000
_cell.length_b   1.000
_cell.length_c   1.000
_cell.angle_alpha   90.00
_cell.angle_beta   90.00
_cell.angle_gamma   90.00
#
_symmetry.space_group_name_H-M   'P 1'
#
loop_
_entity.id
_entity.type
_entity.pdbx_description
1 polymer ?
#
loop_
_entity_poly.entity_id
_entity_poly.type
_entity_poly.pdbx_seq_one_letter_code
_entity_poly.pdbx_strand_id
1 'polypeptide(L)'
;MIPFRSQPPTPRLREGYALLQQHDPDPADLNHLLVACGDGPRSLERWQRVLARSTWHLVVLNPGGRLVGFVRATSDQALNANLWDLVADPADPCRDEVITALVQAALARLRRELSGCSISLSAPPEAVNALTRAGFVVDPGGIRAMGLDLRTRGEG
;
A
#
# COMPACT_ATOMS: atom_id res chain seq x y z
N MET A 1 -12.59 34.40 9.30
CA MET A 1 -12.09 33.99 7.97
C MET A 1 -11.19 32.77 8.20
N ILE A 2 -11.65 31.56 7.86
CA ILE A 2 -10.86 30.33 8.01
C ILE A 2 -9.93 30.28 6.80
N PRO A 3 -8.60 30.22 6.98
CA PRO A 3 -7.71 30.13 5.84
C PRO A 3 -7.99 28.82 5.10
N PHE A 4 -8.30 28.92 3.82
CA PHE A 4 -8.31 27.78 2.91
C PHE A 4 -6.97 27.07 3.02
N ARG A 5 -6.94 25.91 3.67
CA ARG A 5 -5.81 24.99 3.54
C ARG A 5 -5.81 24.54 2.08
N SER A 6 -4.93 25.10 1.29
CA SER A 6 -4.63 24.59 -0.04
C SER A 6 -4.26 23.12 0.15
N GLN A 7 -5.05 22.22 -0.44
CA GLN A 7 -4.69 20.81 -0.50
C GLN A 7 -3.32 20.72 -1.20
N PRO A 8 -2.38 19.96 -0.63
CA PRO A 8 -1.12 19.74 -1.32
C PRO A 8 -1.42 19.16 -2.72
N PRO A 9 -0.69 19.59 -3.75
CA PRO A 9 -0.92 19.11 -5.10
C PRO A 9 -0.82 17.58 -5.10
N THR A 10 -1.81 16.92 -5.72
CA THR A 10 -1.79 15.47 -5.91
C THR A 10 -0.50 15.11 -6.64
N PRO A 11 0.36 14.24 -6.09
CA PRO A 11 1.57 13.82 -6.79
C PRO A 11 1.15 13.17 -8.09
N ARG A 12 1.69 13.68 -9.15
CA ARG A 12 1.49 13.11 -10.47
C ARG A 12 2.55 12.05 -10.69
N LEU A 13 2.10 10.83 -10.94
CA LEU A 13 2.95 9.83 -11.56
C LEU A 13 3.46 10.36 -12.90
N ARG A 14 4.68 9.97 -13.29
CA ARG A 14 5.22 10.29 -14.60
C ARG A 14 4.32 9.76 -15.70
N GLU A 15 4.40 10.40 -16.86
CA GLU A 15 3.70 9.97 -18.06
C GLU A 15 3.92 8.48 -18.34
N GLY A 16 2.86 7.79 -18.68
CA GLY A 16 2.85 6.35 -18.96
C GLY A 16 2.67 5.45 -17.74
N TYR A 17 2.83 5.96 -16.51
CA TYR A 17 2.46 5.22 -15.31
C TYR A 17 0.96 5.33 -15.06
N ALA A 18 0.36 4.24 -14.58
CA ALA A 18 -1.07 4.20 -14.26
C ALA A 18 -1.30 3.64 -12.85
N LEU A 19 -2.04 4.39 -12.01
CA LEU A 19 -2.57 3.90 -10.75
C LEU A 19 -4.00 3.42 -10.98
N LEU A 20 -4.26 2.15 -10.67
CA LEU A 20 -5.53 1.50 -10.91
C LEU A 20 -6.18 1.04 -9.60
N GLN A 21 -7.46 1.34 -9.43
CA GLN A 21 -8.22 1.05 -8.20
C GLN A 21 -9.13 -0.18 -8.30
N GLN A 22 -9.35 -0.70 -9.49
CA GLN A 22 -10.25 -1.83 -9.77
C GLN A 22 -9.58 -2.83 -10.72
N HIS A 23 -8.30 -3.06 -10.52
CA HIS A 23 -7.51 -3.97 -11.33
C HIS A 23 -6.94 -5.07 -10.43
N ASP A 24 -7.29 -6.31 -10.73
CA ASP A 24 -6.71 -7.46 -10.06
C ASP A 24 -5.34 -7.78 -10.67
N PRO A 25 -4.25 -7.65 -9.92
CA PRO A 25 -2.94 -8.02 -10.43
C PRO A 25 -2.84 -9.54 -10.60
N ASP A 26 -2.05 -9.97 -11.57
CA ASP A 26 -1.68 -11.38 -11.67
C ASP A 26 -0.94 -11.80 -10.39
N PRO A 27 -1.36 -12.90 -9.73
CA PRO A 27 -0.72 -13.38 -8.51
C PRO A 27 0.78 -13.67 -8.66
N ALA A 28 1.23 -14.09 -9.83
CA ALA A 28 2.65 -14.32 -10.09
C ALA A 28 3.43 -12.99 -10.14
N ASP A 29 2.90 -11.98 -10.80
CA ASP A 29 3.51 -10.64 -10.86
C ASP A 29 3.55 -10.00 -9.46
N LEU A 30 2.47 -10.17 -8.68
CA LEU A 30 2.41 -9.68 -7.31
C LEU A 30 3.46 -10.37 -6.44
N ASN A 31 3.58 -11.69 -6.53
CA ASN A 31 4.61 -12.44 -5.80
C ASN A 31 6.02 -11.98 -6.19
N HIS A 32 6.30 -11.76 -7.46
CA HIS A 32 7.59 -11.24 -7.94
C HIS A 32 7.89 -9.86 -7.35
N LEU A 33 6.89 -8.96 -7.34
CA LEU A 33 7.06 -7.62 -6.78
C LEU A 33 7.40 -7.68 -5.28
N LEU A 34 6.66 -8.47 -4.48
CA LEU A 34 6.90 -8.57 -3.04
C LEU A 34 8.26 -9.21 -2.74
N VAL A 35 8.66 -10.23 -3.49
CA VAL A 35 10.00 -10.84 -3.36
C VAL A 35 11.10 -9.83 -3.70
N ALA A 36 10.94 -9.04 -4.76
CA ALA A 36 11.88 -7.97 -5.09
C ALA A 36 12.00 -6.92 -3.98
N CYS A 37 10.94 -6.72 -3.21
CA CYS A 37 10.92 -5.81 -2.06
C CYS A 37 11.41 -6.45 -0.74
N GLY A 38 11.91 -7.69 -0.79
CA GLY A 38 12.53 -8.38 0.36
C GLY A 38 11.59 -9.30 1.13
N ASP A 39 10.38 -9.54 0.65
CA ASP A 39 9.46 -10.47 1.26
C ASP A 39 9.76 -11.93 0.82
N GLY A 40 9.29 -12.91 1.60
CA GLY A 40 9.39 -14.32 1.22
C GLY A 40 8.42 -14.69 0.10
N PRO A 41 8.79 -15.64 -0.77
CA PRO A 41 7.89 -16.12 -1.82
C PRO A 41 6.65 -16.79 -1.22
N ARG A 42 5.51 -16.63 -1.88
CA ARG A 42 4.24 -17.26 -1.51
C ARG A 42 3.60 -17.91 -2.73
N SER A 43 2.78 -18.94 -2.49
CA SER A 43 2.07 -19.60 -3.55
C SER A 43 1.02 -18.68 -4.21
N LEU A 44 0.74 -18.94 -5.49
CA LEU A 44 -0.27 -18.18 -6.24
C LEU A 44 -1.65 -18.29 -5.60
N GLU A 45 -2.00 -19.45 -5.05
CA GLU A 45 -3.27 -19.68 -4.34
C GLU A 45 -3.39 -18.82 -3.09
N ARG A 46 -2.29 -18.61 -2.36
CA ARG A 46 -2.28 -17.67 -1.22
C ARG A 46 -2.56 -16.25 -1.66
N TRP A 47 -1.93 -15.78 -2.72
CA TRP A 47 -2.18 -14.45 -3.26
C TRP A 47 -3.61 -14.29 -3.77
N GLN A 48 -4.17 -15.29 -4.44
CA GLN A 48 -5.58 -15.27 -4.84
C GLN A 48 -6.51 -15.10 -3.64
N ARG A 49 -6.27 -15.83 -2.55
CA ARG A 49 -7.06 -15.70 -1.32
C ARG A 49 -6.88 -14.33 -0.65
N VAL A 50 -5.67 -13.80 -0.63
CA VAL A 50 -5.37 -12.47 -0.09
C VAL A 50 -6.14 -11.40 -0.86
N LEU A 51 -6.08 -11.41 -2.18
CA LEU A 51 -6.79 -10.46 -3.03
C LEU A 51 -8.31 -10.55 -2.84
N ALA A 52 -8.87 -11.76 -2.82
CA ALA A 52 -10.30 -11.99 -2.63
C ALA A 52 -10.83 -11.52 -1.26
N ARG A 53 -9.99 -11.55 -0.22
CA ARG A 53 -10.36 -11.20 1.15
C ARG A 53 -9.95 -9.79 1.57
N SER A 54 -9.21 -9.08 0.75
CA SER A 54 -8.89 -7.67 0.99
C SER A 54 -10.14 -6.82 0.74
N THR A 55 -10.30 -5.78 1.54
CA THR A 55 -11.39 -4.81 1.35
C THR A 55 -11.25 -4.13 -0.01
N TRP A 56 -10.03 -3.77 -0.36
CA TRP A 56 -9.62 -3.28 -1.67
C TRP A 56 -8.09 -3.32 -1.81
N HIS A 57 -7.62 -3.13 -3.02
CA HIS A 57 -6.20 -2.94 -3.32
C HIS A 57 -6.02 -1.89 -4.43
N LEU A 58 -4.82 -1.34 -4.49
CA LEU A 58 -4.38 -0.41 -5.52
C LEU A 58 -3.12 -0.97 -6.17
N VAL A 59 -3.02 -0.80 -7.47
CA VAL A 59 -1.83 -1.20 -8.24
C VAL A 59 -1.29 -0.02 -9.04
N VAL A 60 0.02 -0.02 -9.26
CA VAL A 60 0.67 0.89 -10.20
C VAL A 60 1.36 0.06 -11.27
N LEU A 61 1.07 0.38 -12.51
CA LEU A 61 1.75 -0.16 -13.68
C LEU A 61 2.70 0.88 -14.26
N ASN A 62 3.88 0.44 -14.70
CA ASN A 62 4.80 1.30 -15.43
C ASN A 62 4.41 1.44 -16.91
N PRO A 63 5.11 2.29 -17.71
CA PRO A 63 4.81 2.45 -19.13
C PRO A 63 4.84 1.15 -19.96
N GLY A 64 5.60 0.15 -19.52
CA GLY A 64 5.63 -1.18 -20.15
C GLY A 64 4.51 -2.13 -19.71
N GLY A 65 3.57 -1.66 -18.87
CA GLY A 65 2.47 -2.47 -18.35
C GLY A 65 2.86 -3.42 -17.21
N ARG A 66 4.07 -3.30 -16.66
CA ARG A 66 4.56 -4.14 -15.57
C ARG A 66 4.07 -3.59 -14.21
N LEU A 67 3.69 -4.49 -13.30
CA LEU A 67 3.32 -4.16 -11.93
C LEU A 67 4.57 -3.66 -11.17
N VAL A 68 4.54 -2.41 -10.72
CA VAL A 68 5.65 -1.77 -10.00
C VAL A 68 5.26 -1.19 -8.65
N GLY A 69 3.99 -1.21 -8.31
CA GLY A 69 3.52 -0.75 -7.00
C GLY A 69 2.24 -1.44 -6.56
N PHE A 70 2.11 -1.63 -5.25
CA PHE A 70 0.95 -2.29 -4.66
C PHE A 70 0.69 -1.79 -3.24
N VAL A 71 -0.56 -1.78 -2.85
CA VAL A 71 -1.04 -1.66 -1.47
C VAL A 71 -2.44 -2.24 -1.38
N ARG A 72 -2.76 -2.86 -0.26
CA ARG A 72 -4.11 -3.36 0.02
C ARG A 72 -4.59 -2.93 1.40
N ALA A 73 -5.90 -2.92 1.58
CA ALA A 73 -6.55 -2.64 2.85
C ALA A 73 -7.38 -3.83 3.33
N THR A 74 -7.42 -4.00 4.65
CA THR A 74 -8.39 -4.84 5.34
C THR A 74 -9.12 -4.00 6.40
N SER A 75 -10.38 -4.31 6.69
CA SER A 75 -11.18 -3.53 7.64
C SER A 75 -12.34 -4.35 8.18
N ASP A 76 -12.72 -4.08 9.43
CA ASP A 76 -14.01 -4.48 9.99
C ASP A 76 -15.16 -3.56 9.51
N GLN A 77 -14.81 -2.49 8.78
CA GLN A 77 -15.73 -1.47 8.25
C GLN A 77 -16.51 -0.69 9.32
N ALA A 78 -16.04 -0.71 10.55
CA ALA A 78 -16.69 -0.07 11.68
C ALA A 78 -15.70 0.74 12.55
N LEU A 79 -14.63 0.10 13.01
CA LEU A 79 -13.68 0.69 13.96
C LEU A 79 -12.27 0.82 13.39
N ASN A 80 -11.81 -0.17 12.62
CA ASN A 80 -10.42 -0.28 12.25
C ASN A 80 -10.25 -0.59 10.76
N ALA A 81 -9.17 -0.07 10.19
CA ALA A 81 -8.65 -0.47 8.92
C ALA A 81 -7.12 -0.56 8.98
N ASN A 82 -6.55 -1.45 8.21
CA ASN A 82 -5.13 -1.64 8.09
C ASN A 82 -4.70 -1.57 6.64
N LEU A 83 -3.57 -0.91 6.40
CA LEU A 83 -2.86 -1.02 5.11
C LEU A 83 -1.79 -2.09 5.21
N TRP A 84 -1.67 -2.88 4.15
CA TRP A 84 -0.72 -3.98 4.02
C TRP A 84 0.01 -3.93 2.70
N ASP A 85 1.22 -4.47 2.70
CA ASP A 85 1.99 -4.70 1.47
C ASP A 85 2.18 -3.41 0.63
N LEU A 86 2.40 -2.28 1.31
CA LEU A 86 2.73 -1.02 0.65
C LEU A 86 4.16 -1.11 0.12
N VAL A 87 4.29 -1.35 -1.17
CA VAL A 87 5.57 -1.60 -1.83
C VAL A 87 5.64 -0.93 -3.20
N ALA A 88 6.87 -0.60 -3.60
CA ALA A 88 7.20 -0.24 -4.98
C ALA A 88 8.49 -0.94 -5.39
N ASP A 89 8.59 -1.36 -6.65
CA ASP A 89 9.74 -2.07 -7.19
C ASP A 89 11.03 -1.27 -6.96
N PRO A 90 12.00 -1.82 -6.21
CA PRO A 90 13.26 -1.13 -5.93
C PRO A 90 14.09 -0.84 -7.19
N ALA A 91 13.84 -1.55 -8.29
CA ALA A 91 14.50 -1.33 -9.57
C ALA A 91 13.79 -0.28 -10.45
N ASP A 92 12.59 0.17 -10.08
CA ASP A 92 11.87 1.19 -10.85
C ASP A 92 12.45 2.58 -10.58
N PRO A 93 12.79 3.37 -11.63
CA PRO A 93 13.39 4.70 -11.47
C PRO A 93 12.45 5.71 -10.79
N CYS A 94 11.14 5.45 -10.78
CA CYS A 94 10.12 6.31 -10.16
C CYS A 94 9.59 5.75 -8.83
N ARG A 95 10.36 4.91 -8.15
CA ARG A 95 9.94 4.22 -6.92
C ARG A 95 9.31 5.16 -5.89
N ASP A 96 9.96 6.28 -5.59
CA ASP A 96 9.47 7.22 -4.58
C ASP A 96 8.17 7.91 -5.00
N GLU A 97 8.02 8.21 -6.27
CA GLU A 97 6.78 8.76 -6.84
C GLU A 97 5.64 7.73 -6.78
N VAL A 98 5.94 6.46 -7.07
CA VAL A 98 4.98 5.35 -6.98
C VAL A 98 4.50 5.18 -5.54
N ILE A 99 5.40 5.15 -4.56
CA ILE A 99 5.03 5.07 -3.12
C ILE A 99 4.17 6.26 -2.73
N THR A 100 4.57 7.46 -3.09
CA THR A 100 3.82 8.69 -2.75
C THR A 100 2.42 8.67 -3.35
N ALA A 101 2.29 8.25 -4.60
CA ALA A 101 0.99 8.12 -5.27
C ALA A 101 0.10 7.08 -4.61
N LEU A 102 0.65 5.92 -4.25
CA LEU A 102 -0.08 4.87 -3.53
C LEU A 102 -0.57 5.35 -2.16
N VAL A 103 0.27 6.01 -1.38
CA VAL A 103 -0.10 6.56 -0.06
C VAL A 103 -1.25 7.54 -0.19
N GLN A 104 -1.17 8.46 -1.14
CA GLN A 104 -2.21 9.48 -1.32
C GLN A 104 -3.52 8.90 -1.84
N ALA A 105 -3.46 8.01 -2.82
CA ALA A 105 -4.65 7.34 -3.35
C ALA A 105 -5.31 6.45 -2.28
N ALA A 106 -4.51 5.73 -1.50
CA ALA A 106 -5.00 4.92 -0.39
C ALA A 106 -5.69 5.80 0.66
N LEU A 107 -5.06 6.90 1.08
CA LEU A 107 -5.64 7.82 2.06
C LEU A 107 -6.93 8.46 1.57
N ALA A 108 -6.99 8.89 0.31
CA ALA A 108 -8.21 9.43 -0.29
C ALA A 108 -9.35 8.40 -0.28
N ARG A 109 -9.05 7.14 -0.59
CA ARG A 109 -10.03 6.06 -0.57
C ARG A 109 -10.48 5.70 0.84
N LEU A 110 -9.56 5.63 1.79
CA LEU A 110 -9.87 5.41 3.20
C LEU A 110 -10.82 6.48 3.75
N ARG A 111 -10.55 7.75 3.47
CA ARG A 111 -11.42 8.86 3.89
C ARG A 111 -12.81 8.81 3.30
N ARG A 112 -12.92 8.37 2.06
CA ARG A 112 -14.21 8.26 1.37
C ARG A 112 -15.03 7.06 1.83
N GLU A 113 -14.40 5.91 2.01
CA GLU A 113 -15.10 4.63 2.21
C GLU A 113 -15.10 4.15 3.66
N LEU A 114 -14.12 4.56 4.46
CA LEU A 114 -13.89 4.08 5.83
C LEU A 114 -13.74 5.25 6.83
N SER A 115 -14.47 6.33 6.60
CA SER A 115 -14.49 7.47 7.51
C SER A 115 -14.97 7.01 8.91
N GLY A 116 -14.27 7.47 9.96
CA GLY A 116 -14.53 7.05 11.34
C GLY A 116 -13.72 5.84 11.80
N CYS A 117 -13.03 5.13 10.89
CA CYS A 117 -12.10 4.07 11.27
C CYS A 117 -10.74 4.64 11.72
N SER A 118 -10.11 3.97 12.67
CA SER A 118 -8.70 4.14 12.97
C SER A 118 -7.86 3.37 11.95
N ILE A 119 -6.85 4.02 11.38
CA ILE A 119 -5.99 3.42 10.36
C ILE A 119 -4.63 3.11 10.95
N SER A 120 -4.13 1.90 10.72
CA SER A 120 -2.79 1.50 11.13
C SER A 120 -2.07 0.74 10.02
N LEU A 121 -0.75 0.74 10.06
CA LEU A 121 0.09 -0.07 9.18
C LEU A 121 1.48 -0.25 9.80
N SER A 122 2.16 -1.32 9.38
CA SER A 122 3.60 -1.47 9.56
C SER A 122 4.28 -0.83 8.36
N ALA A 123 4.86 0.36 8.57
CA ALA A 123 5.44 1.15 7.48
C ALA A 123 6.80 0.58 7.06
N PRO A 124 7.00 0.26 5.78
CA PRO A 124 8.34 -0.05 5.30
C PRO A 124 9.22 1.22 5.32
N PRO A 125 10.54 1.09 5.55
CA PRO A 125 11.41 2.26 5.70
C PRO A 125 11.29 3.29 4.57
N GLU A 126 11.16 2.85 3.34
CA GLU A 126 11.03 3.68 2.14
C GLU A 126 9.72 4.46 2.04
N ALA A 127 8.69 4.06 2.79
CA ALA A 127 7.39 4.73 2.79
C ALA A 127 7.20 5.72 3.96
N VAL A 128 8.06 5.70 4.97
CA VAL A 128 7.89 6.51 6.19
C VAL A 128 7.74 8.00 5.87
N ASN A 129 8.57 8.53 4.98
CA ASN A 129 8.50 9.95 4.61
C ASN A 129 7.18 10.32 3.91
N ALA A 130 6.71 9.49 2.99
CA ALA A 130 5.45 9.72 2.29
C ALA A 130 4.25 9.62 3.25
N LEU A 131 4.26 8.64 4.14
CA LEU A 131 3.24 8.45 5.17
C LEU A 131 3.21 9.61 6.17
N THR A 132 4.35 10.07 6.65
CA THR A 132 4.46 11.21 7.57
C THR A 132 3.91 12.48 6.93
N ARG A 133 4.25 12.75 5.66
CA ARG A 133 3.69 13.89 4.92
C ARG A 133 2.18 13.79 4.72
N ALA A 134 1.66 12.56 4.66
CA ALA A 134 0.22 12.31 4.55
C ALA A 134 -0.54 12.44 5.90
N GLY A 135 0.19 12.62 7.01
CA GLY A 135 -0.39 12.81 8.34
C GLY A 135 -0.35 11.58 9.25
N PHE A 136 0.30 10.48 8.82
CA PHE A 136 0.53 9.34 9.69
C PHE A 136 1.59 9.68 10.75
N VAL A 137 1.41 9.14 11.94
CA VAL A 137 2.28 9.39 13.10
C VAL A 137 2.93 8.08 13.52
N VAL A 138 4.24 8.13 13.77
CA VAL A 138 4.97 6.98 14.31
C VAL A 138 4.61 6.77 15.77
N ASP A 139 4.36 5.52 16.15
CA ASP A 139 4.04 5.13 17.55
C ASP A 139 2.99 6.05 18.22
N PRO A 140 1.79 6.22 17.66
CA PRO A 140 0.81 7.17 18.22
C PRO A 140 0.45 6.80 19.66
N GLY A 141 0.59 7.75 20.58
CA GLY A 141 0.30 7.51 21.99
C GLY A 141 1.21 6.48 22.68
N GLY A 142 2.40 6.22 22.10
CA GLY A 142 3.35 5.23 22.63
C GLY A 142 3.01 3.78 22.28
N ILE A 143 2.01 3.55 21.43
CA ILE A 143 1.68 2.22 20.92
C ILE A 143 2.77 1.77 19.95
N ARG A 144 3.30 0.57 20.17
CA ARG A 144 4.36 0.01 19.35
C ARG A 144 3.85 -1.15 18.50
N ALA A 145 4.32 -1.23 17.27
CA ALA A 145 4.11 -2.39 16.43
C ALA A 145 4.88 -3.60 17.01
N MET A 146 4.19 -4.73 17.10
CA MET A 146 4.78 -6.00 17.51
C MET A 146 4.43 -7.06 16.48
N GLY A 147 5.35 -7.94 16.16
CA GLY A 147 5.16 -8.98 15.17
C GLY A 147 5.54 -10.36 15.71
N LEU A 148 4.78 -11.36 15.31
CA LEU A 148 5.11 -12.79 15.48
C LEU A 148 4.86 -13.49 14.15
N ASP A 149 5.87 -14.16 13.65
CA ASP A 149 5.75 -14.93 12.41
C ASP A 149 5.44 -16.40 12.74
N LEU A 150 4.27 -16.85 12.30
CA LEU A 150 3.81 -18.24 12.47
C LEU A 150 4.07 -19.11 11.23
N ARG A 151 4.77 -18.58 10.24
CA ARG A 151 5.15 -19.37 9.08
C ARG A 151 6.13 -20.45 9.48
N THR A 152 5.87 -21.70 9.08
CA THR A 152 6.83 -22.79 9.22
C THR A 152 7.95 -22.62 8.19
N ARG A 153 9.20 -22.88 8.60
CA ARG A 153 10.34 -22.92 7.66
C ARG A 153 10.07 -24.02 6.62
N GLY A 154 9.80 -23.64 5.37
CA GLY A 154 9.56 -24.57 4.26
C GLY A 154 8.20 -24.45 3.57
N GLU A 155 7.27 -23.66 4.07
CA GLU A 155 6.03 -23.32 3.37
C GLU A 155 6.20 -22.02 2.57
N GLY A 156 6.81 -22.15 1.40
CA GLY A 156 6.88 -21.12 0.37
C GLY A 156 5.65 -21.12 -0.53
#